data_24a39bc076760523b191a2a04a8423b7
#
_entry.id   24a39bc076760523b191a2a04a8423b7
#
_cell.length_a   1.000
_cell.length_b   1.000
_cell.length_c   1.000
_cell.angle_alpha   90.00
_cell.angle_beta   90.00
_cell.angle_gamma   90.00
#
_symmetry.space_group_name_H-M   'P 1'
#
loop_
_entity.id
_entity.type
_entity.pdbx_description
1 polymer ?
#
loop_
_entity_poly.entity_id
_entity_poly.type
_entity_poly.pdbx_seq_one_letter_code
_entity_poly.pdbx_strand_id
1 'polypeptide(L)'
;MDLGDPLTCQTIDVGTWLHARVSQEVAGEADLQILRDRLDSFDHRDRTIIRYDLHGQVTIPQQAELDEILADYETVFASLEPSENRHDLTVVGNDISLAEADVPGWVREAAEELSGMCATNDDAVAALTLLHRLVNAEEAGTAPTVAHTVEVSR
;
A
#
# COMPACT_ATOMS: atom_id res chain seq x y z
N MET A 1 -21.76 -47.18 36.78
CA MET A 1 -21.26 -46.75 35.49
C MET A 1 -21.04 -45.25 35.59
N ASP A 2 -19.85 -44.86 36.07
CA ASP A 2 -19.50 -43.47 36.24
C ASP A 2 -19.05 -42.91 34.89
N LEU A 3 -19.89 -42.08 34.32
CA LEU A 3 -19.60 -41.33 33.11
C LEU A 3 -18.93 -40.03 33.48
N GLY A 4 -17.60 -40.04 33.39
CA GLY A 4 -16.93 -38.86 32.89
C GLY A 4 -16.43 -37.87 33.90
N ASP A 5 -15.17 -38.01 34.20
CA ASP A 5 -14.36 -36.81 34.56
C ASP A 5 -14.57 -35.70 33.52
N PRO A 6 -14.78 -34.49 33.96
CA PRO A 6 -14.89 -33.33 33.03
C PRO A 6 -13.63 -33.23 32.19
N LEU A 7 -13.81 -33.28 30.87
CA LEU A 7 -12.71 -33.01 29.95
C LEU A 7 -12.13 -31.64 30.21
N THR A 8 -10.95 -31.60 30.80
CA THR A 8 -10.20 -30.37 30.99
C THR A 8 -9.42 -30.06 29.72
N CYS A 9 -9.86 -29.07 28.95
CA CYS A 9 -9.10 -28.56 27.81
C CYS A 9 -8.12 -27.49 28.32
N GLN A 10 -6.85 -27.76 28.13
CA GLN A 10 -5.81 -26.77 28.39
C GLN A 10 -5.32 -26.21 27.07
N THR A 11 -5.37 -24.90 26.90
CA THR A 11 -4.77 -24.22 25.74
C THR A 11 -3.27 -24.17 25.95
N ILE A 12 -2.51 -24.75 25.05
CA ILE A 12 -1.06 -24.71 25.04
C ILE A 12 -0.64 -23.85 23.84
N ASP A 13 0.10 -22.77 24.11
CA ASP A 13 0.73 -21.98 23.06
C ASP A 13 1.90 -22.76 22.46
N VAL A 14 1.72 -23.26 21.23
CA VAL A 14 2.72 -24.10 20.53
C VAL A 14 3.44 -23.36 19.41
N GLY A 15 3.10 -22.08 19.15
CA GLY A 15 3.62 -21.32 18.04
C GLY A 15 4.38 -20.06 18.46
N THR A 16 5.49 -19.79 17.78
CA THR A 16 6.24 -18.53 17.84
C THR A 16 5.72 -17.51 16.82
N TRP A 17 4.86 -17.92 15.91
CA TRP A 17 4.33 -17.10 14.83
C TRP A 17 2.96 -16.52 15.20
N LEU A 18 2.78 -15.24 14.95
CA LEU A 18 1.52 -14.54 15.12
C LEU A 18 0.86 -14.35 13.74
N HIS A 19 -0.39 -14.81 13.61
CA HIS A 19 -1.22 -14.54 12.45
C HIS A 19 -2.25 -13.49 12.83
N ALA A 20 -2.21 -12.36 12.17
CA ALA A 20 -3.12 -11.25 12.39
C ALA A 20 -3.87 -10.86 11.10
N ARG A 21 -5.07 -10.35 11.28
CA ARG A 21 -5.84 -9.71 10.21
C ARG A 21 -6.05 -8.25 10.55
N VAL A 22 -5.76 -7.39 9.61
CA VAL A 22 -6.00 -5.94 9.70
C VAL A 22 -7.07 -5.60 8.69
N SER A 23 -8.27 -5.26 9.16
CA SER A 23 -9.35 -4.78 8.31
C SER A 23 -9.61 -3.31 8.60
N GLN A 24 -9.62 -2.47 7.56
CA GLN A 24 -9.78 -1.03 7.71
C GLN A 24 -10.43 -0.41 6.48
N GLU A 25 -11.33 0.54 6.75
CA GLU A 25 -11.84 1.44 5.72
C GLU A 25 -10.85 2.58 5.51
N VAL A 26 -10.56 2.89 4.25
CA VAL A 26 -9.66 3.99 3.87
C VAL A 26 -10.45 4.94 2.98
N ALA A 27 -10.69 6.14 3.48
CA ALA A 27 -11.41 7.20 2.79
C ALA A 27 -10.67 8.54 2.81
N GLY A 28 -9.53 8.62 3.51
CA GLY A 28 -8.76 9.84 3.66
C GLY A 28 -7.37 9.65 4.25
N GLU A 29 -6.60 10.73 4.29
CA GLU A 29 -5.23 10.76 4.82
C GLU A 29 -5.16 10.33 6.30
N ALA A 30 -6.17 10.70 7.08
CA ALA A 30 -6.23 10.30 8.49
C ALA A 30 -6.30 8.77 8.68
N ASP A 31 -6.94 8.07 7.74
CA ASP A 31 -7.07 6.61 7.78
C ASP A 31 -5.75 5.92 7.47
N LEU A 32 -4.92 6.52 6.61
CA LEU A 32 -3.56 6.04 6.32
C LEU A 32 -2.68 6.14 7.58
N GLN A 33 -2.82 7.23 8.34
CA GLN A 33 -2.11 7.35 9.61
C GLN A 33 -2.58 6.33 10.65
N ILE A 34 -3.88 6.07 10.74
CA ILE A 34 -4.44 5.03 11.61
C ILE A 34 -3.91 3.65 11.21
N LEU A 35 -3.76 3.39 9.91
CA LEU A 35 -3.16 2.14 9.42
C LEU A 35 -1.70 2.00 9.88
N ARG A 36 -0.90 3.07 9.76
CA ARG A 36 0.49 3.11 10.25
C ARG A 36 0.54 2.80 11.75
N ASP A 37 -0.23 3.52 12.57
CA ASP A 37 -0.25 3.34 14.02
C ASP A 37 -0.65 1.92 14.40
N ARG A 38 -1.58 1.32 13.65
CA ARG A 38 -2.01 -0.06 13.87
C ARG A 38 -0.94 -1.08 13.53
N LEU A 39 -0.22 -0.89 12.42
CA LEU A 39 0.92 -1.74 12.05
C LEU A 39 2.08 -1.56 13.05
N ASP A 40 2.27 -0.37 13.56
CA ASP A 40 3.26 -0.07 14.59
C ASP A 40 2.96 -0.70 15.96
N SER A 41 1.71 -1.01 16.24
CA SER A 41 1.29 -1.60 17.50
C SER A 41 1.72 -3.07 17.70
N PHE A 42 2.24 -3.73 16.68
CA PHE A 42 2.70 -5.12 16.77
C PHE A 42 4.13 -5.22 17.33
N ASP A 43 4.30 -5.96 18.45
CA ASP A 43 5.58 -6.09 19.15
C ASP A 43 6.61 -6.98 18.42
N HIS A 44 6.17 -8.08 17.83
CA HIS A 44 7.05 -9.09 17.20
C HIS A 44 6.82 -9.16 15.69
N ARG A 45 7.15 -8.08 14.99
CA ARG A 45 6.89 -7.92 13.55
C ARG A 45 7.62 -8.98 12.72
N ASP A 46 8.84 -9.34 13.10
CA ASP A 46 9.66 -10.38 12.46
C ASP A 46 9.05 -11.79 12.45
N ARG A 47 8.03 -12.01 13.31
CA ARG A 47 7.28 -13.28 13.43
C ARG A 47 5.78 -13.10 13.23
N THR A 48 5.38 -11.95 12.76
CA THR A 48 3.97 -11.64 12.52
C THR A 48 3.68 -11.72 11.02
N ILE A 49 2.66 -12.51 10.69
CA ILE A 49 2.09 -12.64 9.35
C ILE A 49 0.77 -11.87 9.35
N ILE A 50 0.67 -10.86 8.51
CA ILE A 50 -0.52 -10.02 8.40
C ILE A 50 -1.22 -10.26 7.07
N ARG A 51 -2.54 -10.49 7.15
CA ARG A 51 -3.46 -10.37 6.03
C ARG A 51 -4.26 -9.10 6.19
N TYR A 52 -4.14 -8.17 5.24
CA TYR A 52 -4.89 -6.92 5.31
C TYR A 52 -6.09 -6.91 4.35
N ASP A 53 -7.19 -6.33 4.85
CA ASP A 53 -8.44 -6.10 4.13
C ASP A 53 -8.66 -4.59 4.11
N LEU A 54 -8.26 -3.90 3.05
CA LEU A 54 -8.53 -2.48 2.88
C LEU A 54 -9.70 -2.30 1.93
N HIS A 55 -10.63 -1.45 2.29
CA HIS A 55 -11.81 -1.16 1.50
C HIS A 55 -12.14 0.33 1.58
N GLY A 56 -12.79 0.85 0.55
CA GLY A 56 -13.15 2.25 0.48
C GLY A 56 -12.71 2.92 -0.81
N GLN A 57 -12.57 4.23 -0.76
CA GLN A 57 -12.19 5.05 -1.91
C GLN A 57 -10.98 5.91 -1.56
N VAL A 58 -9.95 5.82 -2.39
CA VAL A 58 -8.74 6.63 -2.26
C VAL A 58 -8.49 7.42 -3.52
N THR A 59 -7.89 8.56 -3.37
CA THR A 59 -7.37 9.33 -4.51
C THR A 59 -6.04 8.74 -4.96
N ILE A 60 -5.60 9.10 -6.17
CA ILE A 60 -4.31 8.63 -6.71
C ILE A 60 -3.13 8.97 -5.78
N PRO A 61 -2.99 10.20 -5.23
CA PRO A 61 -1.96 10.49 -4.25
C PRO A 61 -2.03 9.61 -3.00
N GLN A 62 -3.23 9.36 -2.48
CA GLN A 62 -3.44 8.50 -1.31
C GLN A 62 -3.10 7.04 -1.61
N GLN A 63 -3.38 6.56 -2.82
CA GLN A 63 -2.97 5.23 -3.26
C GLN A 63 -1.44 5.13 -3.32
N ALA A 64 -0.76 6.14 -3.85
CA ALA A 64 0.70 6.16 -3.90
C ALA A 64 1.32 6.16 -2.49
N GLU A 65 0.76 6.92 -1.56
CA GLU A 65 1.18 6.92 -0.15
C GLU A 65 0.89 5.57 0.54
N LEU A 66 -0.27 4.98 0.28
CA LEU A 66 -0.62 3.65 0.80
C LEU A 66 0.36 2.58 0.32
N ASP A 67 0.71 2.58 -0.98
CA ASP A 67 1.67 1.64 -1.55
C ASP A 67 3.06 1.79 -0.91
N GLU A 68 3.48 3.03 -0.62
CA GLU A 68 4.74 3.31 0.09
C GLU A 68 4.70 2.76 1.52
N ILE A 69 3.61 3.01 2.25
CA ILE A 69 3.41 2.47 3.60
C ILE A 69 3.52 0.93 3.58
N LEU A 70 2.79 0.27 2.69
CA LEU A 70 2.78 -1.18 2.60
C LEU A 70 4.16 -1.74 2.23
N ALA A 71 4.89 -1.12 1.31
CA ALA A 71 6.24 -1.51 0.93
C ALA A 71 7.24 -1.40 2.09
N ASP A 72 7.15 -0.35 2.91
CA ASP A 72 7.99 -0.18 4.09
C ASP A 72 7.75 -1.29 5.11
N TYR A 73 6.48 -1.59 5.39
CA TYR A 73 6.13 -2.61 6.37
C TYR A 73 6.32 -4.05 5.85
N GLU A 74 6.29 -4.29 4.54
CA GLU A 74 6.59 -5.59 3.94
C GLU A 74 8.00 -6.08 4.30
N THR A 75 8.95 -5.16 4.46
CA THR A 75 10.32 -5.49 4.86
C THR A 75 10.47 -5.78 6.36
N VAL A 76 9.51 -5.36 7.18
CA VAL A 76 9.54 -5.43 8.64
C VAL A 76 8.77 -6.63 9.18
N PHE A 77 7.65 -6.98 8.54
CA PHE A 77 6.86 -8.14 8.91
C PHE A 77 7.37 -9.43 8.24
N ALA A 78 7.09 -10.56 8.85
CA ALA A 78 7.40 -11.86 8.25
C ALA A 78 6.65 -12.08 6.93
N SER A 79 5.40 -11.59 6.84
CA SER A 79 4.61 -11.49 5.62
C SER A 79 3.53 -10.42 5.82
N LEU A 80 3.32 -9.61 4.80
CA LEU A 80 2.24 -8.62 4.74
C LEU A 80 1.57 -8.74 3.37
N GLU A 81 0.38 -9.33 3.33
CA GLU A 81 -0.29 -9.66 2.08
C GLU A 81 -1.76 -9.23 2.08
N PRO A 82 -2.31 -8.82 0.92
CA PRO A 82 -3.73 -8.54 0.81
C PRO A 82 -4.55 -9.83 0.98
N SER A 83 -5.75 -9.69 1.52
CA SER A 83 -6.71 -10.78 1.62
C SER A 83 -7.42 -10.98 0.27
N GLU A 84 -7.35 -12.18 -0.30
CA GLU A 84 -7.81 -12.49 -1.65
C GLU A 84 -9.29 -12.17 -1.95
N ASN A 85 -10.14 -12.16 -0.93
CA ASN A 85 -11.59 -12.05 -1.12
C ASN A 85 -12.23 -10.81 -0.48
N ARG A 86 -11.46 -9.91 0.12
CA ARG A 86 -12.01 -8.79 0.91
C ARG A 86 -11.29 -7.46 0.71
N HIS A 87 -10.26 -7.45 -0.12
CA HIS A 87 -9.59 -6.23 -0.49
C HIS A 87 -10.36 -5.57 -1.63
N ASP A 88 -11.07 -4.48 -1.33
CA ASP A 88 -11.91 -3.75 -2.29
C ASP A 88 -11.64 -2.24 -2.13
N LEU A 89 -10.56 -1.79 -2.76
CA LEU A 89 -10.14 -0.41 -2.74
C LEU A 89 -10.37 0.19 -4.12
N THR A 90 -11.23 1.19 -4.21
CA THR A 90 -11.51 1.90 -5.46
C THR A 90 -10.64 3.16 -5.53
N VAL A 91 -9.84 3.27 -6.58
CA VAL A 91 -9.06 4.47 -6.84
C VAL A 91 -9.88 5.47 -7.65
N VAL A 92 -10.11 6.64 -7.09
CA VAL A 92 -10.81 7.74 -7.76
C VAL A 92 -9.77 8.72 -8.29
N GLY A 93 -9.82 8.97 -9.59
CA GLY A 93 -8.98 9.99 -10.22
C GLY A 93 -9.30 11.37 -9.64
N ASN A 94 -8.34 11.98 -8.99
CA ASN A 94 -8.45 13.36 -8.54
C ASN A 94 -7.22 14.12 -9.09
N ASP A 95 -7.44 14.84 -10.18
CA ASP A 95 -6.40 15.53 -10.97
C ASP A 95 -5.75 16.73 -10.27
N ILE A 96 -6.26 17.12 -9.10
CA ILE A 96 -5.98 18.43 -8.52
C ILE A 96 -4.52 18.54 -8.06
N SER A 97 -3.88 17.45 -7.62
CA SER A 97 -2.56 17.55 -7.00
C SER A 97 -1.41 17.74 -8.00
N LEU A 98 -1.46 17.12 -9.18
CA LEU A 98 -0.44 17.32 -10.23
C LEU A 98 -0.63 18.64 -11.01
N ALA A 99 -1.86 19.17 -11.04
CA ALA A 99 -2.13 20.48 -11.65
C ALA A 99 -1.53 21.65 -10.82
N GLU A 100 -1.41 21.47 -9.51
CA GLU A 100 -0.87 22.47 -8.58
C GLU A 100 0.64 22.28 -8.30
N ALA A 101 1.19 21.09 -8.61
CA ALA A 101 2.61 20.81 -8.44
C ALA A 101 3.49 21.59 -9.42
N ASP A 102 4.68 22.00 -8.98
CA ASP A 102 5.68 22.67 -9.84
C ASP A 102 6.42 21.63 -10.72
N VAL A 103 5.65 20.98 -11.59
CA VAL A 103 6.13 19.94 -12.50
C VAL A 103 6.27 20.47 -13.92
N PRO A 104 7.19 19.88 -14.73
CA PRO A 104 7.30 20.21 -16.16
C PRO A 104 5.96 20.04 -16.90
N GLY A 105 5.71 20.94 -17.85
CA GLY A 105 4.43 20.97 -18.58
C GLY A 105 4.03 19.64 -19.22
N TRP A 106 5.00 18.85 -19.71
CA TRP A 106 4.75 17.53 -20.31
C TRP A 106 4.26 16.49 -19.28
N VAL A 107 4.68 16.61 -18.00
CA VAL A 107 4.20 15.74 -16.91
C VAL A 107 2.72 16.02 -16.65
N ARG A 108 2.35 17.30 -16.63
CA ARG A 108 0.96 17.71 -16.42
C ARG A 108 0.06 17.24 -17.57
N GLU A 109 0.51 17.39 -18.80
CA GLU A 109 -0.21 16.96 -19.99
C GLU A 109 -0.41 15.42 -19.99
N ALA A 110 0.63 14.68 -19.63
CA ALA A 110 0.54 13.22 -19.48
C ALA A 110 -0.42 12.80 -18.35
N ALA A 111 -0.43 13.52 -17.23
CA ALA A 111 -1.36 13.27 -16.13
C ALA A 111 -2.82 13.51 -16.53
N GLU A 112 -3.10 14.59 -17.25
CA GLU A 112 -4.44 14.90 -17.76
C GLU A 112 -4.93 13.81 -18.74
N GLU A 113 -4.07 13.36 -19.65
CA GLU A 113 -4.40 12.30 -20.59
C GLU A 113 -4.70 10.97 -19.88
N LEU A 114 -3.83 10.56 -18.96
CA LEU A 114 -4.01 9.34 -18.16
C LEU A 114 -5.28 9.41 -17.32
N SER A 115 -5.56 10.55 -16.71
CA SER A 115 -6.76 10.76 -15.90
C SER A 115 -8.04 10.61 -16.72
N GLY A 116 -8.06 11.14 -17.93
CA GLY A 116 -9.20 10.95 -18.85
C GLY A 116 -9.45 9.47 -19.22
N MET A 117 -8.42 8.61 -19.12
CA MET A 117 -8.52 7.18 -19.41
C MET A 117 -8.83 6.31 -18.17
N CYS A 118 -8.64 6.82 -16.96
CA CYS A 118 -8.82 6.03 -15.72
C CYS A 118 -10.22 5.42 -15.55
N ALA A 119 -11.24 6.04 -16.10
CA ALA A 119 -12.62 5.53 -16.02
C ALA A 119 -12.86 4.22 -16.79
N THR A 120 -11.98 3.89 -17.74
CA THR A 120 -12.15 2.76 -18.67
C THR A 120 -10.94 1.85 -18.77
N ASN A 121 -9.83 2.18 -18.09
CA ASN A 121 -8.57 1.46 -18.23
C ASN A 121 -7.80 1.41 -16.91
N ASP A 122 -7.71 0.23 -16.31
CA ASP A 122 -7.00 0.00 -15.05
C ASP A 122 -5.48 0.26 -15.18
N ASP A 123 -4.90 0.04 -16.37
CA ASP A 123 -3.49 0.35 -16.64
C ASP A 123 -3.22 1.86 -16.57
N ALA A 124 -4.20 2.69 -16.93
CA ALA A 124 -4.09 4.15 -16.82
C ALA A 124 -4.05 4.60 -15.35
N VAL A 125 -4.82 3.94 -14.48
CA VAL A 125 -4.79 4.18 -13.01
C VAL A 125 -3.43 3.82 -12.46
N ALA A 126 -2.88 2.67 -12.82
CA ALA A 126 -1.55 2.23 -12.40
C ALA A 126 -0.44 3.19 -12.90
N ALA A 127 -0.52 3.63 -14.15
CA ALA A 127 0.42 4.57 -14.74
C ALA A 127 0.38 5.94 -14.06
N LEU A 128 -0.81 6.45 -13.74
CA LEU A 128 -1.00 7.72 -13.06
C LEU A 128 -0.51 7.65 -11.60
N THR A 129 -0.75 6.55 -10.91
CA THR A 129 -0.20 6.27 -9.56
C THR A 129 1.33 6.26 -9.58
N LEU A 130 1.94 5.63 -10.57
CA LEU A 130 3.39 5.63 -10.74
C LEU A 130 3.95 7.03 -11.00
N LEU A 131 3.26 7.82 -11.85
CA LEU A 131 3.64 9.19 -12.14
C LEU A 131 3.65 10.05 -10.87
N HIS A 132 2.64 9.94 -10.02
CA HIS A 132 2.58 10.61 -8.71
C HIS A 132 3.75 10.21 -7.80
N ARG A 133 4.06 8.93 -7.72
CA ARG A 133 5.21 8.45 -6.92
C ARG A 133 6.53 9.02 -7.40
N LEU A 134 6.73 9.11 -8.71
CA LEU A 134 7.96 9.67 -9.29
C LEU A 134 8.09 11.17 -9.01
N VAL A 135 7.00 11.92 -9.13
CA VAL A 135 6.99 13.35 -8.83
C VAL A 135 7.30 13.61 -7.36
N ASN A 136 6.63 12.88 -6.45
CA ASN A 136 6.86 13.01 -5.01
C ASN A 136 8.28 12.60 -4.60
N ALA A 137 8.86 11.57 -5.25
CA ALA A 137 10.25 11.16 -5.01
C ALA A 137 11.28 12.20 -5.46
N GLU A 138 10.99 12.95 -6.53
CA GLU A 138 11.84 14.04 -7.01
C GLU A 138 11.79 15.24 -6.06
N GLU A 139 10.61 15.60 -5.54
CA GLU A 139 10.44 16.65 -4.54
C GLU A 139 11.12 16.30 -3.21
N ALA A 140 11.12 15.03 -2.80
CA ALA A 140 11.80 14.53 -1.61
C ALA A 140 13.33 14.42 -1.77
N GLY A 141 13.89 14.71 -2.95
CA GLY A 141 15.32 14.64 -3.24
C GLY A 141 15.90 13.24 -3.31
N THR A 142 15.04 12.22 -3.45
CA THR A 142 15.42 10.80 -3.52
C THR A 142 15.29 10.27 -4.96
N ALA A 143 15.74 11.03 -5.95
CA ALA A 143 15.70 10.58 -7.34
C ALA A 143 16.57 9.31 -7.53
N PRO A 144 16.03 8.21 -8.10
CA PRO A 144 16.85 7.08 -8.48
C PRO A 144 17.79 7.52 -9.61
N THR A 145 19.09 7.55 -9.35
CA THR A 145 20.13 7.78 -10.36
C THR A 145 20.06 6.66 -11.40
N VAL A 146 19.41 6.91 -12.51
CA VAL A 146 19.49 6.03 -13.68
C VAL A 146 20.88 6.21 -14.28
N ALA A 147 21.81 5.35 -13.90
CA ALA A 147 23.12 5.28 -14.52
C ALA A 147 22.95 4.80 -15.97
N HIS A 148 22.88 5.74 -16.88
CA HIS A 148 22.91 5.44 -18.31
C HIS A 148 24.36 5.25 -18.73
N THR A 149 24.86 4.01 -18.59
CA THR A 149 26.13 3.61 -19.20
C THR A 149 25.87 3.29 -20.67
N VAL A 150 26.02 4.26 -21.52
CA VAL A 150 26.15 4.00 -22.97
C VAL A 150 27.59 3.64 -23.22
N GLU A 151 27.85 2.35 -23.34
CA GLU A 151 29.13 1.82 -23.82
C GLU A 151 29.13 1.90 -25.35
N VAL A 152 29.74 2.95 -25.88
CA VAL A 152 30.02 3.06 -27.31
C VAL A 152 31.29 2.25 -27.59
N SER A 153 31.09 1.05 -28.11
CA SER A 153 32.19 0.22 -28.64
C SER A 153 32.61 0.76 -30.01
N ARG A 154 33.86 1.06 -30.16
CA ARG A 154 34.51 1.54 -31.38
C ARG A 154 35.22 0.36 -32.05
#